data_ab6066d8c50c055b69aaab1eaf543b90
#
_entry.id   ab6066d8c50c055b69aaab1eaf543b90
#
_cell.length_a   1.000
_cell.length_b   1.000
_cell.length_c   1.000
_cell.angle_alpha   90.00
_cell.angle_beta   90.00
_cell.angle_gamma   90.00
#
_symmetry.space_group_name_H-M   'P 1'
#
loop_
_entity.id
_entity.type
_entity.pdbx_description
1 polymer ?
#
loop_
_entity_poly.entity_id
_entity_poly.type
_entity_poly.pdbx_seq_one_letter_code
_entity_poly.pdbx_strand_id
1 'polypeptide(L)'
;MLIQNLNKIMFIHGWLFGSYIWKNIQECFPNVSSSELVSLPGYYKSSTYEHSRKVIDNILGSSKKDDMIIAYSYTAARILLSSELNKCDATIILINPFLKPKTSTITILRDNLIEDFDSSIKKFIFDCVKGNNLAKKNFIKLKNLFYTNYIPKKDSLIAELDEMANFDLSKFEVKFKENLVILLSDSDEVCDPRIINTFKHHKMKIATLKNSPHYPFFDFKEICENIELLE
;
A
#
# COMPACT_ATOMS: atom_id res chain seq x y z
N MET A 1 -17.78 -10.16 12.03
CA MET A 1 -18.54 -9.00 12.59
C MET A 1 -17.91 -7.63 12.31
N LEU A 2 -16.62 -7.52 12.02
CA LEU A 2 -15.99 -6.23 11.64
C LEU A 2 -16.53 -5.65 10.31
N ILE A 3 -16.98 -6.49 9.40
CA ILE A 3 -17.43 -6.06 8.05
C ILE A 3 -18.94 -5.78 7.99
N GLN A 4 -19.74 -6.26 8.95
CA GLN A 4 -21.21 -6.24 8.84
C GLN A 4 -21.87 -4.88 9.05
N ASN A 5 -21.16 -3.88 9.58
CA ASN A 5 -21.71 -2.55 9.86
C ASN A 5 -20.76 -1.41 9.50
N LEU A 6 -19.92 -1.61 8.48
CA LEU A 6 -19.01 -0.56 8.04
C LEU A 6 -19.79 0.58 7.38
N ASN A 7 -19.49 1.79 7.85
CA ASN A 7 -20.04 3.01 7.26
C ASN A 7 -19.31 3.38 5.97
N LYS A 8 -17.95 3.34 6.01
CA LYS A 8 -17.12 3.74 4.88
C LYS A 8 -15.84 2.89 4.79
N ILE A 9 -15.44 2.56 3.56
CA ILE A 9 -14.09 2.02 3.28
C ILE A 9 -13.31 3.00 2.42
N MET A 10 -12.07 3.28 2.81
CA MET A 10 -11.12 4.10 2.05
C MET A 10 -9.95 3.24 1.58
N PHE A 11 -9.73 3.21 0.27
CA PHE A 11 -8.66 2.46 -0.38
C PHE A 11 -7.56 3.41 -0.82
N ILE A 12 -6.35 3.28 -0.28
CA ILE A 12 -5.23 4.17 -0.55
C ILE A 12 -4.10 3.40 -1.25
N HIS A 13 -3.77 3.83 -2.46
CA HIS A 13 -2.77 3.16 -3.31
C HIS A 13 -1.33 3.38 -2.81
N GLY A 14 -0.39 2.56 -3.29
CA GLY A 14 1.04 2.68 -3.03
C GLY A 14 1.76 3.59 -4.05
N TRP A 15 3.10 3.61 -3.95
CA TRP A 15 3.95 4.33 -4.90
C TRP A 15 3.75 3.78 -6.32
N LEU A 16 3.83 4.65 -7.31
CA LEU A 16 3.67 4.42 -8.74
C LEU A 16 2.22 4.17 -9.19
N PHE A 17 1.44 3.38 -8.45
CA PHE A 17 0.08 2.99 -8.87
C PHE A 17 -0.96 3.97 -8.34
N GLY A 18 -1.97 4.27 -9.16
CA GLY A 18 -3.09 5.11 -8.73
C GLY A 18 -4.25 4.29 -8.13
N SER A 19 -5.32 4.98 -7.76
CA SER A 19 -6.50 4.38 -7.13
C SER A 19 -7.20 3.30 -7.97
N TYR A 20 -6.92 3.23 -9.26
CA TYR A 20 -7.47 2.23 -10.19
C TYR A 20 -7.13 0.77 -9.83
N ILE A 21 -6.07 0.53 -9.03
CA ILE A 21 -5.70 -0.82 -8.59
C ILE A 21 -6.77 -1.47 -7.71
N TRP A 22 -7.65 -0.68 -7.12
CA TRP A 22 -8.66 -1.10 -6.17
C TRP A 22 -10.03 -1.45 -6.78
N LYS A 23 -10.24 -1.21 -8.10
CA LYS A 23 -11.56 -1.35 -8.73
C LYS A 23 -12.25 -2.70 -8.44
N ASN A 24 -11.50 -3.78 -8.51
CA ASN A 24 -12.08 -5.12 -8.33
C ASN A 24 -12.27 -5.49 -6.85
N ILE A 25 -11.45 -4.92 -5.96
CA ILE A 25 -11.52 -5.27 -4.54
C ILE A 25 -12.76 -4.67 -3.85
N GLN A 26 -13.32 -3.61 -4.40
CA GLN A 26 -14.58 -3.04 -3.90
C GLN A 26 -15.72 -4.06 -3.92
N GLU A 27 -15.71 -5.00 -4.88
CA GLU A 27 -16.71 -6.06 -5.02
C GLU A 27 -16.72 -7.02 -3.82
N CYS A 28 -15.63 -7.09 -3.06
CA CYS A 28 -15.55 -7.91 -1.84
C CYS A 28 -16.33 -7.31 -0.65
N PHE A 29 -16.77 -6.07 -0.76
CA PHE A 29 -17.45 -5.35 0.32
C PHE A 29 -18.84 -4.88 -0.08
N PRO A 30 -19.76 -5.79 -0.48
CA PRO A 30 -21.06 -5.40 -1.07
C PRO A 30 -22.01 -4.71 -0.08
N ASN A 31 -21.79 -4.88 1.21
CA ASN A 31 -22.68 -4.39 2.27
C ASN A 31 -22.21 -3.08 2.90
N VAL A 32 -21.17 -2.45 2.37
CA VAL A 32 -20.64 -1.20 2.90
C VAL A 32 -21.43 -0.02 2.33
N SER A 33 -21.80 0.93 3.21
CA SER A 33 -22.62 2.09 2.81
C SER A 33 -21.93 2.99 1.79
N SER A 34 -20.60 3.13 1.88
CA SER A 34 -19.79 3.88 0.90
C SER A 34 -18.37 3.36 0.78
N SER A 35 -17.80 3.46 -0.41
CA SER A 35 -16.40 3.17 -0.65
C SER A 35 -15.72 4.30 -1.42
N GLU A 36 -14.52 4.66 -1.03
CA GLU A 36 -13.74 5.73 -1.63
C GLU A 36 -12.39 5.21 -2.13
N LEU A 37 -12.12 5.41 -3.42
CA LEU A 37 -10.81 5.16 -4.03
C LEU A 37 -9.99 6.44 -3.94
N VAL A 38 -9.14 6.54 -2.92
CA VAL A 38 -8.34 7.74 -2.66
C VAL A 38 -7.20 7.82 -3.67
N SER A 39 -7.16 8.92 -4.43
CA SER A 39 -6.01 9.27 -5.28
C SER A 39 -5.14 10.30 -4.57
N LEU A 40 -3.90 9.94 -4.30
CA LEU A 40 -2.95 10.84 -3.65
C LEU A 40 -2.55 12.01 -4.57
N PRO A 41 -2.15 13.15 -4.01
CA PRO A 41 -1.58 14.25 -4.79
C PRO A 41 -0.38 13.79 -5.63
N GLY A 42 -0.28 14.32 -6.87
CA GLY A 42 0.69 13.82 -7.86
C GLY A 42 0.14 12.73 -8.78
N TYR A 43 -0.97 12.09 -8.41
CA TYR A 43 -1.62 11.03 -9.17
C TYR A 43 -2.87 11.49 -9.92
N TYR A 44 -3.10 12.77 -10.04
CA TYR A 44 -4.14 13.41 -10.87
C TYR A 44 -3.70 14.79 -11.37
N LYS A 45 -4.35 15.30 -12.42
CA LYS A 45 -3.86 16.43 -13.23
C LYS A 45 -3.55 17.72 -12.45
N SER A 46 -4.32 18.04 -11.42
CA SER A 46 -4.27 19.33 -10.71
C SER A 46 -3.51 19.30 -9.40
N SER A 47 -2.77 18.23 -9.10
CA SER A 47 -2.13 18.06 -7.80
C SER A 47 -0.62 18.06 -7.85
N THR A 48 0.00 18.41 -6.73
CA THR A 48 1.44 18.31 -6.46
C THR A 48 1.68 17.45 -5.24
N TYR A 49 2.87 16.88 -5.10
CA TYR A 49 3.23 15.98 -4.00
C TYR A 49 3.10 16.59 -2.59
N GLU A 50 3.27 17.90 -2.45
CA GLU A 50 3.33 18.59 -1.15
C GLU A 50 2.17 18.27 -0.18
N HIS A 51 1.06 17.73 -0.69
CA HIS A 51 -0.14 17.47 0.10
C HIS A 51 -0.36 15.98 0.47
N SER A 52 0.43 15.04 -0.06
CA SER A 52 0.20 13.59 0.18
C SER A 52 0.20 13.24 1.66
N ARG A 53 1.16 13.75 2.41
CA ARG A 53 1.26 13.54 3.86
C ARG A 53 0.02 14.04 4.58
N LYS A 54 -0.39 15.25 4.28
CA LYS A 54 -1.57 15.87 4.92
C LYS A 54 -2.84 15.10 4.60
N VAL A 55 -2.96 14.55 3.38
CA VAL A 55 -4.13 13.73 3.01
C VAL A 55 -4.22 12.49 3.89
N ILE A 56 -3.12 11.78 4.08
CA ILE A 56 -3.08 10.58 4.93
C ILE A 56 -3.38 10.91 6.39
N ASP A 57 -2.74 11.95 6.93
CA ASP A 57 -2.96 12.38 8.31
C ASP A 57 -4.42 12.85 8.52
N ASN A 58 -5.01 13.56 7.55
CA ASN A 58 -6.42 13.98 7.60
C ASN A 58 -7.38 12.77 7.53
N ILE A 59 -7.09 11.78 6.70
CA ILE A 59 -7.88 10.54 6.64
C ILE A 59 -7.87 9.86 7.99
N LEU A 60 -6.69 9.65 8.59
CA LEU A 60 -6.56 9.01 9.89
C LEU A 60 -7.27 9.81 10.99
N GLY A 61 -7.11 11.13 11.01
CA GLY A 61 -7.69 12.02 12.03
C GLY A 61 -9.21 12.20 11.92
N SER A 62 -9.79 11.95 10.73
CA SER A 62 -11.24 12.10 10.49
C SER A 62 -12.01 10.77 10.50
N SER A 63 -11.32 9.64 10.44
CA SER A 63 -11.95 8.32 10.38
C SER A 63 -12.50 7.89 11.72
N LYS A 64 -13.66 7.25 11.69
CA LYS A 64 -14.42 6.80 12.85
C LYS A 64 -14.28 5.28 13.08
N LYS A 65 -14.75 4.81 14.22
CA LYS A 65 -14.70 3.39 14.60
C LYS A 65 -15.35 2.46 13.57
N ASP A 66 -16.40 2.92 12.91
CA ASP A 66 -17.15 2.12 11.92
C ASP A 66 -16.63 2.35 10.48
N ASP A 67 -15.47 3.00 10.33
CA ASP A 67 -14.77 3.13 9.05
C ASP A 67 -13.63 2.11 8.94
N MET A 68 -13.24 1.80 7.70
CA MET A 68 -12.09 0.97 7.39
C MET A 68 -11.14 1.70 6.44
N ILE A 69 -9.86 1.59 6.69
CA ILE A 69 -8.78 2.10 5.82
C ILE A 69 -7.97 0.92 5.33
N ILE A 70 -7.86 0.78 4.01
CA ILE A 70 -7.01 -0.24 3.38
C ILE A 70 -5.92 0.49 2.60
N ALA A 71 -4.67 0.30 2.97
CA ALA A 71 -3.53 0.97 2.37
C ALA A 71 -2.47 -0.03 1.88
N TYR A 72 -1.76 0.32 0.80
CA TYR A 72 -0.82 -0.55 0.16
C TYR A 72 0.59 0.04 0.09
N SER A 73 1.59 -0.81 0.37
CA SER A 73 3.03 -0.56 0.16
C SER A 73 3.52 0.76 0.80
N TYR A 74 3.94 1.73 -0.01
CA TYR A 74 4.41 3.05 0.43
C TYR A 74 3.44 3.73 1.41
N THR A 75 2.15 3.78 1.06
CA THR A 75 1.14 4.41 1.92
C THR A 75 0.90 3.61 3.20
N ALA A 76 0.96 2.28 3.13
CA ALA A 76 0.89 1.44 4.32
C ALA A 76 2.05 1.72 5.30
N ALA A 77 3.29 1.85 4.78
CA ALA A 77 4.44 2.24 5.58
C ALA A 77 4.30 3.67 6.14
N ARG A 78 3.75 4.57 5.34
CA ARG A 78 3.50 5.96 5.72
C ARG A 78 2.50 6.09 6.87
N ILE A 79 1.42 5.30 6.85
CA ILE A 79 0.44 5.23 7.94
C ILE A 79 1.11 4.82 9.24
N LEU A 80 2.01 3.84 9.20
CA LEU A 80 2.77 3.41 10.38
C LEU A 80 3.63 4.53 10.98
N LEU A 81 4.06 5.50 10.18
CA LEU A 81 4.85 6.67 10.61
C LEU A 81 3.99 7.86 11.05
N SER A 82 2.68 7.81 10.86
CA SER A 82 1.80 8.93 11.20
C SER A 82 1.55 9.02 12.70
N SER A 83 1.68 10.21 13.28
CA SER A 83 1.28 10.48 14.66
C SER A 83 -0.22 10.32 14.89
N GLU A 84 -1.04 10.48 13.84
CA GLU A 84 -2.50 10.32 13.90
C GLU A 84 -2.93 8.86 14.01
N LEU A 85 -2.05 7.89 13.66
CA LEU A 85 -2.34 6.47 13.78
C LEU A 85 -2.81 6.08 15.19
N ASN A 86 -2.17 6.63 16.22
CA ASN A 86 -2.51 6.29 17.61
C ASN A 86 -3.90 6.79 18.05
N LYS A 87 -4.44 7.79 17.37
CA LYS A 87 -5.75 8.41 17.64
C LYS A 87 -6.86 7.84 16.77
N CYS A 88 -6.51 7.15 15.69
CA CYS A 88 -7.46 6.62 14.71
C CYS A 88 -8.16 5.38 15.28
N ASP A 89 -9.49 5.42 15.40
CA ASP A 89 -10.29 4.30 15.88
C ASP A 89 -10.82 3.39 14.75
N ALA A 90 -10.66 3.80 13.49
CA ALA A 90 -11.04 3.00 12.33
C ALA A 90 -10.26 1.68 12.27
N THR A 91 -10.84 0.66 11.65
CA THR A 91 -10.10 -0.55 11.29
C THR A 91 -9.09 -0.22 10.19
N ILE A 92 -7.84 -0.59 10.39
CA ILE A 92 -6.75 -0.29 9.45
C ILE A 92 -6.13 -1.59 8.95
N ILE A 93 -6.11 -1.77 7.63
CA ILE A 93 -5.48 -2.92 6.96
C ILE A 93 -4.33 -2.41 6.11
N LEU A 94 -3.13 -2.86 6.40
CA LEU A 94 -1.91 -2.49 5.71
C LEU A 94 -1.39 -3.67 4.88
N ILE A 95 -1.35 -3.49 3.57
CA ILE A 95 -0.90 -4.54 2.64
C ILE A 95 0.53 -4.24 2.21
N ASN A 96 1.44 -5.18 2.46
CA ASN A 96 2.86 -5.11 2.10
C ASN A 96 3.56 -3.79 2.50
N PRO A 97 3.40 -3.30 3.75
CA PRO A 97 4.21 -2.19 4.22
C PRO A 97 5.69 -2.61 4.28
N PHE A 98 6.60 -1.67 4.15
CA PHE A 98 8.03 -1.91 4.40
C PHE A 98 8.49 -1.18 5.67
N LEU A 99 9.52 -1.71 6.36
CA LEU A 99 10.06 -1.09 7.58
C LEU A 99 11.10 -0.04 7.27
N LYS A 100 12.09 -0.44 6.50
CA LYS A 100 13.22 0.39 6.11
C LYS A 100 13.70 -0.07 4.73
N PRO A 101 13.50 0.73 3.71
CA PRO A 101 14.07 0.41 2.41
C PRO A 101 15.59 0.51 2.50
N LYS A 102 16.29 -0.29 1.71
CA LYS A 102 17.73 -0.09 1.53
C LYS A 102 17.92 1.24 0.79
N THR A 103 18.54 2.22 1.45
CA THR A 103 18.76 3.56 0.87
C THR A 103 19.42 3.48 -0.50
N SER A 104 20.42 2.60 -0.66
CA SER A 104 21.08 2.38 -1.97
C SER A 104 20.08 1.92 -3.05
N THR A 105 19.11 1.07 -2.73
CA THR A 105 18.09 0.60 -3.70
C THR A 105 17.15 1.75 -4.10
N ILE A 106 16.73 2.56 -3.15
CA ILE A 106 15.89 3.74 -3.40
C ILE A 106 16.64 4.76 -4.25
N THR A 107 17.91 5.06 -3.90
CA THR A 107 18.75 5.99 -4.68
C THR A 107 18.92 5.51 -6.12
N ILE A 108 19.26 4.24 -6.32
CA ILE A 108 19.39 3.66 -7.66
C ILE A 108 18.08 3.75 -8.45
N LEU A 109 16.94 3.43 -7.82
CA LEU A 109 15.63 3.55 -8.49
C LEU A 109 15.32 5.00 -8.86
N ARG A 110 15.62 5.95 -7.97
CA ARG A 110 15.45 7.37 -8.19
C ARG A 110 16.30 7.87 -9.37
N ASP A 111 17.57 7.55 -9.37
CA ASP A 111 18.52 8.00 -10.39
C ASP A 111 18.15 7.39 -11.77
N ASN A 112 17.82 6.09 -11.80
CA ASN A 112 17.32 5.46 -13.02
C ASN A 112 16.01 6.10 -13.51
N LEU A 113 15.10 6.48 -12.61
CA LEU A 113 13.85 7.16 -12.96
C LEU A 113 14.10 8.55 -13.58
N ILE A 114 15.15 9.23 -13.12
CA ILE A 114 15.58 10.50 -13.69
C ILE A 114 16.13 10.30 -15.10
N GLU A 115 16.96 9.28 -15.29
CA GLU A 115 17.69 8.98 -16.49
C GLU A 115 16.80 8.37 -17.59
N ASP A 116 16.06 7.32 -17.26
CA ASP A 116 15.13 6.63 -18.17
C ASP A 116 13.83 6.26 -17.43
N PHE A 117 12.87 7.16 -17.49
CA PHE A 117 11.58 7.01 -16.83
C PHE A 117 10.86 5.71 -17.22
N ASP A 118 10.73 5.47 -18.52
CA ASP A 118 9.93 4.35 -19.04
C ASP A 118 10.53 2.98 -18.71
N SER A 119 11.85 2.85 -18.82
CA SER A 119 12.55 1.60 -18.49
C SER A 119 12.47 1.31 -16.98
N SER A 120 12.67 2.34 -16.17
CA SER A 120 12.59 2.23 -14.71
C SER A 120 11.20 1.83 -14.23
N ILE A 121 10.14 2.41 -14.80
CA ILE A 121 8.76 2.03 -14.52
C ILE A 121 8.49 0.58 -14.90
N LYS A 122 8.89 0.15 -16.10
CA LYS A 122 8.69 -1.24 -16.54
C LYS A 122 9.41 -2.23 -15.64
N LYS A 123 10.64 -1.90 -15.23
CA LYS A 123 11.42 -2.72 -14.32
C LYS A 123 10.72 -2.83 -12.96
N PHE A 124 10.28 -1.73 -12.37
CA PHE A 124 9.59 -1.74 -11.09
C PHE A 124 8.25 -2.51 -11.16
N ILE A 125 7.46 -2.33 -12.23
CA ILE A 125 6.23 -3.11 -12.46
C ILE A 125 6.55 -4.61 -12.52
N PHE A 126 7.66 -5.00 -13.15
CA PHE A 126 8.08 -6.40 -13.18
C PHE A 126 8.49 -6.89 -11.78
N ASP A 127 9.25 -6.12 -11.03
CA ASP A 127 9.67 -6.45 -9.67
C ASP A 127 8.44 -6.62 -8.73
N CYS A 128 7.38 -5.85 -8.93
CA CYS A 128 6.13 -5.98 -8.17
C CYS A 128 5.36 -7.30 -8.40
N VAL A 129 5.55 -7.96 -9.54
CA VAL A 129 4.84 -9.20 -9.88
C VAL A 129 5.74 -10.44 -9.92
N LYS A 130 7.03 -10.25 -9.69
CA LYS A 130 8.02 -11.31 -9.59
C LYS A 130 7.76 -12.14 -8.32
N GLY A 131 8.19 -13.40 -8.34
CA GLY A 131 8.05 -14.29 -7.18
C GLY A 131 6.96 -15.36 -7.36
N ASN A 132 6.18 -15.36 -8.44
CA ASN A 132 5.24 -16.44 -8.73
C ASN A 132 5.31 -16.93 -10.20
N ASN A 133 4.68 -18.06 -10.47
CA ASN A 133 4.69 -18.72 -11.80
C ASN A 133 4.03 -17.88 -12.90
N LEU A 134 3.20 -16.92 -12.53
CA LEU A 134 2.44 -16.06 -13.44
C LEU A 134 3.11 -14.71 -13.69
N ALA A 135 4.34 -14.50 -13.21
CA ALA A 135 5.04 -13.21 -13.26
C ALA A 135 5.01 -12.54 -14.64
N LYS A 136 5.32 -13.28 -15.71
CA LYS A 136 5.28 -12.74 -17.10
C LYS A 136 3.87 -12.31 -17.52
N LYS A 137 2.86 -13.11 -17.22
CA LYS A 137 1.44 -12.81 -17.55
C LYS A 137 0.96 -11.59 -16.75
N ASN A 138 1.27 -11.57 -15.47
CA ASN A 138 0.89 -10.50 -14.55
C ASN A 138 1.62 -9.19 -14.88
N PHE A 139 2.89 -9.25 -15.30
CA PHE A 139 3.62 -8.08 -15.81
C PHE A 139 2.91 -7.43 -16.99
N ILE A 140 2.49 -8.20 -17.99
CA ILE A 140 1.79 -7.67 -19.16
C ILE A 140 0.48 -7.00 -18.73
N LYS A 141 -0.29 -7.64 -17.83
CA LYS A 141 -1.54 -7.10 -17.31
C LYS A 141 -1.32 -5.80 -16.54
N LEU A 142 -0.38 -5.80 -15.59
CA LEU A 142 -0.12 -4.65 -14.74
C LEU A 142 0.46 -3.47 -15.53
N LYS A 143 1.38 -3.76 -16.45
CA LYS A 143 1.91 -2.75 -17.37
C LYS A 143 0.79 -2.11 -18.20
N ASN A 144 -0.09 -2.90 -18.79
CA ASN A 144 -1.21 -2.37 -19.56
C ASN A 144 -2.15 -1.53 -18.67
N LEU A 145 -2.47 -2.04 -17.48
CA LEU A 145 -3.29 -1.31 -16.51
C LEU A 145 -2.66 0.05 -16.16
N PHE A 146 -1.35 0.10 -15.95
CA PHE A 146 -0.64 1.34 -15.66
C PHE A 146 -0.73 2.34 -16.82
N TYR A 147 -0.39 1.93 -18.04
CA TYR A 147 -0.34 2.84 -19.20
C TYR A 147 -1.72 3.23 -19.76
N THR A 148 -2.80 2.54 -19.39
CA THR A 148 -4.17 2.91 -19.75
C THR A 148 -4.82 3.88 -18.75
N ASN A 149 -4.18 4.13 -17.62
CA ASN A 149 -4.66 5.05 -16.59
C ASN A 149 -3.78 6.32 -16.54
N TYR A 150 -4.07 7.20 -15.58
CA TYR A 150 -3.25 8.39 -15.38
C TYR A 150 -1.85 8.01 -14.88
N ILE A 151 -0.83 8.44 -15.62
CA ILE A 151 0.57 8.25 -15.23
C ILE A 151 0.94 9.35 -14.23
N PRO A 152 1.45 8.99 -13.04
CA PRO A 152 1.86 9.96 -12.04
C PRO A 152 2.96 10.89 -12.56
N LYS A 153 3.00 12.10 -12.04
CA LYS A 153 4.06 13.06 -12.39
C LYS A 153 5.41 12.54 -11.91
N LYS A 154 6.41 12.60 -12.80
CA LYS A 154 7.79 12.17 -12.49
C LYS A 154 8.33 12.83 -11.22
N ASP A 155 8.13 14.14 -11.06
CA ASP A 155 8.62 14.88 -9.91
C ASP A 155 7.96 14.42 -8.60
N SER A 156 6.67 14.05 -8.65
CA SER A 156 5.96 13.48 -7.49
C SER A 156 6.52 12.13 -7.11
N LEU A 157 6.79 11.26 -8.09
CA LEU A 157 7.39 9.94 -7.85
C LEU A 157 8.80 10.06 -7.25
N ILE A 158 9.60 11.01 -7.72
CA ILE A 158 10.95 11.29 -7.19
C ILE A 158 10.85 11.79 -5.74
N ALA A 159 9.95 12.74 -5.46
CA ALA A 159 9.76 13.27 -4.11
C ALA A 159 9.33 12.19 -3.11
N GLU A 160 8.49 11.24 -3.52
CA GLU A 160 8.10 10.09 -2.70
C GLU A 160 9.26 9.12 -2.46
N LEU A 161 10.15 8.91 -3.45
CA LEU A 161 11.37 8.12 -3.25
C LEU A 161 12.34 8.80 -2.28
N ASP A 162 12.51 10.11 -2.37
CA ASP A 162 13.33 10.90 -1.44
C ASP A 162 12.77 10.83 -0.01
N GLU A 163 11.44 10.81 0.15
CA GLU A 163 10.80 10.59 1.43
C GLU A 163 11.02 9.16 1.94
N MET A 164 10.81 8.14 1.08
CA MET A 164 11.02 6.74 1.44
C MET A 164 12.45 6.44 1.89
N ALA A 165 13.44 7.11 1.33
CA ALA A 165 14.85 6.94 1.74
C ALA A 165 15.08 7.27 3.22
N ASN A 166 14.22 8.10 3.80
CA ASN A 166 14.26 8.52 5.20
C ASN A 166 13.35 7.70 6.13
N PHE A 167 12.59 6.74 5.59
CA PHE A 167 11.73 5.89 6.42
C PHE A 167 12.59 4.94 7.26
N ASP A 168 12.36 4.97 8.57
CA ASP A 168 12.96 4.03 9.52
C ASP A 168 11.93 3.65 10.59
N LEU A 169 11.15 2.63 10.27
CA LEU A 169 10.17 2.06 11.20
C LEU A 169 10.82 1.18 12.29
N SER A 170 12.12 0.88 12.21
CA SER A 170 12.81 0.12 13.26
C SER A 170 12.91 0.90 14.57
N LYS A 171 12.77 2.22 14.50
CA LYS A 171 12.77 3.15 15.66
C LYS A 171 11.36 3.50 16.12
N PHE A 172 10.34 2.98 15.44
CA PHE A 172 8.97 3.32 15.71
C PHE A 172 8.42 2.38 16.81
N GLU A 173 8.08 2.94 17.94
CA GLU A 173 7.31 2.25 18.97
C GLU A 173 5.85 2.19 18.53
N VAL A 174 5.55 1.21 17.66
CA VAL A 174 4.16 0.93 17.30
C VAL A 174 3.49 0.36 18.54
N LYS A 175 2.64 1.15 19.19
CA LYS A 175 1.76 0.63 20.21
C LYS A 175 0.83 -0.37 19.55
N PHE A 176 0.72 -1.55 20.18
CA PHE A 176 -0.24 -2.55 19.75
C PHE A 176 -1.63 -1.91 19.62
N LYS A 177 -2.27 -2.12 18.46
CA LYS A 177 -3.64 -1.69 18.19
C LYS A 177 -4.44 -2.89 17.71
N GLU A 178 -5.54 -3.21 18.40
CA GLU A 178 -6.42 -4.32 18.02
C GLU A 178 -7.07 -4.13 16.66
N ASN A 179 -7.29 -2.88 16.28
CA ASN A 179 -7.88 -2.48 15.00
C ASN A 179 -6.86 -2.33 13.85
N LEU A 180 -5.60 -2.72 14.04
CA LEU A 180 -4.55 -2.68 13.02
C LEU A 180 -4.15 -4.09 12.59
N VAL A 181 -4.27 -4.36 11.30
CA VAL A 181 -3.95 -5.63 10.68
C VAL A 181 -2.92 -5.42 9.58
N ILE A 182 -1.97 -6.35 9.46
CA ILE A 182 -0.95 -6.34 8.43
C ILE A 182 -1.08 -7.60 7.57
N LEU A 183 -1.23 -7.42 6.26
CA LEU A 183 -1.21 -8.49 5.27
C LEU A 183 0.15 -8.48 4.57
N LEU A 184 0.86 -9.59 4.57
CA LEU A 184 2.18 -9.72 3.96
C LEU A 184 2.17 -10.82 2.91
N SER A 185 2.62 -10.50 1.70
CA SER A 185 2.86 -11.46 0.64
C SER A 185 4.13 -12.26 0.92
N ASP A 186 4.06 -13.59 0.84
CA ASP A 186 5.19 -14.49 1.15
C ASP A 186 6.26 -14.53 0.05
N SER A 187 5.88 -14.13 -1.17
CA SER A 187 6.76 -14.10 -2.35
C SER A 187 7.07 -12.67 -2.80
N ASP A 188 7.01 -11.70 -1.86
CA ASP A 188 7.34 -10.30 -2.11
C ASP A 188 8.86 -10.13 -2.28
N GLU A 189 9.29 -9.69 -3.47
CA GLU A 189 10.71 -9.39 -3.76
C GLU A 189 11.04 -7.88 -3.69
N VAL A 190 10.06 -7.04 -3.45
CA VAL A 190 10.26 -5.59 -3.27
C VAL A 190 10.54 -5.24 -1.81
N CYS A 191 9.78 -5.84 -0.90
CA CYS A 191 9.95 -5.65 0.54
C CYS A 191 10.79 -6.76 1.16
N ASP A 192 11.51 -6.46 2.24
CA ASP A 192 12.30 -7.45 2.97
C ASP A 192 11.35 -8.38 3.76
N PRO A 193 11.34 -9.70 3.49
CA PRO A 193 10.44 -10.64 4.17
C PRO A 193 10.69 -10.71 5.70
N ARG A 194 11.87 -10.26 6.18
CA ARG A 194 12.19 -10.20 7.62
C ARG A 194 11.33 -9.21 8.40
N ILE A 195 10.60 -8.33 7.71
CA ILE A 195 9.61 -7.41 8.30
C ILE A 195 8.62 -8.15 9.22
N ILE A 196 8.25 -9.39 8.88
CA ILE A 196 7.32 -10.21 9.66
C ILE A 196 7.79 -10.41 11.11
N ASN A 197 9.11 -10.54 11.33
CA ASN A 197 9.67 -10.75 12.66
C ASN A 197 9.52 -9.51 13.53
N THR A 198 9.67 -8.33 12.95
CA THR A 198 9.47 -7.06 13.66
C THR A 198 8.02 -6.89 14.09
N PHE A 199 7.07 -7.11 13.17
CA PHE A 199 5.66 -6.99 13.49
C PHE A 199 5.19 -8.04 14.52
N LYS A 200 5.70 -9.28 14.44
CA LYS A 200 5.45 -10.32 15.46
C LYS A 200 5.98 -9.91 16.83
N HIS A 201 7.16 -9.30 16.90
CA HIS A 201 7.72 -8.81 18.15
C HIS A 201 6.80 -7.79 18.83
N HIS A 202 6.15 -6.94 18.05
CA HIS A 202 5.18 -5.95 18.52
C HIS A 202 3.75 -6.51 18.71
N LYS A 203 3.56 -7.83 18.64
CA LYS A 203 2.27 -8.53 18.82
C LYS A 203 1.16 -8.05 17.86
N MET A 204 1.51 -7.55 16.67
CA MET A 204 0.54 -7.10 15.70
C MET A 204 -0.22 -8.26 15.08
N LYS A 205 -1.48 -8.04 14.70
CA LYS A 205 -2.24 -9.01 13.90
C LYS A 205 -1.64 -9.07 12.50
N ILE A 206 -1.17 -10.25 12.10
CA ILE A 206 -0.52 -10.46 10.80
C ILE A 206 -1.18 -11.65 10.11
N ALA A 207 -1.52 -11.49 8.83
CA ALA A 207 -1.87 -12.59 7.95
C ALA A 207 -0.91 -12.63 6.76
N THR A 208 -0.74 -13.81 6.19
CA THR A 208 0.17 -14.04 5.07
C THR A 208 -0.62 -14.41 3.82
N LEU A 209 -0.42 -13.65 2.75
CA LEU A 209 -0.93 -13.94 1.42
C LEU A 209 0.03 -14.95 0.75
N LYS A 210 -0.46 -16.17 0.49
CA LYS A 210 0.37 -17.28 0.01
C LYS A 210 0.63 -17.16 -1.49
N ASN A 211 1.84 -17.53 -1.91
CA ASN A 211 2.29 -17.46 -3.32
C ASN A 211 2.03 -16.09 -3.97
N SER A 212 1.99 -15.06 -3.16
CA SER A 212 1.60 -13.72 -3.56
C SER A 212 2.83 -12.82 -3.70
N PRO A 213 3.01 -12.10 -4.82
CA PRO A 213 4.08 -11.15 -5.01
C PRO A 213 3.77 -9.83 -4.32
N HIS A 214 4.66 -8.82 -4.46
CA HIS A 214 4.43 -7.48 -3.90
C HIS A 214 3.09 -6.88 -4.34
N TYR A 215 2.69 -7.05 -5.61
CA TYR A 215 1.38 -6.65 -6.13
C TYR A 215 0.39 -7.83 -6.05
N PRO A 216 -0.40 -7.97 -4.97
CA PRO A 216 -1.24 -9.14 -4.75
C PRO A 216 -2.61 -9.07 -5.43
N PHE A 217 -2.98 -7.96 -6.07
CA PHE A 217 -4.34 -7.64 -6.50
C PHE A 217 -4.83 -8.38 -7.76
N PHE A 218 -4.07 -9.35 -8.27
CA PHE A 218 -4.57 -10.27 -9.29
C PHE A 218 -5.39 -11.43 -8.71
N ASP A 219 -5.20 -11.70 -7.42
CA ASP A 219 -6.00 -12.64 -6.64
C ASP A 219 -6.52 -11.95 -5.37
N PHE A 220 -7.46 -11.02 -5.58
CA PHE A 220 -8.05 -10.28 -4.47
C PHE A 220 -8.99 -11.14 -3.61
N LYS A 221 -9.42 -12.32 -4.08
CA LYS A 221 -10.22 -13.25 -3.27
C LYS A 221 -9.46 -13.67 -2.01
N GLU A 222 -8.19 -14.01 -2.13
CA GLU A 222 -7.34 -14.35 -1.00
C GLU A 222 -7.20 -13.18 -0.01
N ILE A 223 -7.10 -11.94 -0.54
CA ILE A 223 -7.07 -10.74 0.31
C ILE A 223 -8.37 -10.63 1.12
N CYS A 224 -9.52 -10.79 0.46
CA CYS A 224 -10.83 -10.70 1.11
C CYS A 224 -11.03 -11.80 2.16
N GLU A 225 -10.69 -13.05 1.83
CA GLU A 225 -10.75 -14.19 2.76
C GLU A 225 -9.86 -13.95 4.00
N ASN A 226 -8.65 -13.41 3.83
CA ASN A 226 -7.79 -13.08 4.96
C ASN A 226 -8.35 -11.93 5.81
N ILE A 227 -9.03 -10.95 5.21
CA ILE A 227 -9.69 -9.87 5.95
C ILE A 227 -10.88 -10.43 6.76
N GLU A 228 -11.66 -11.32 6.19
CA GLU A 228 -12.80 -11.98 6.87
C GLU A 228 -12.34 -12.86 8.03
N LEU A 229 -11.23 -13.59 7.89
CA LEU A 229 -10.68 -14.45 8.95
C LEU A 229 -10.11 -13.67 10.15
N LEU A 230 -9.97 -12.35 10.03
CA LEU A 230 -9.49 -11.49 11.12
C LEU A 230 -10.62 -11.02 12.06
N GLU A 231 -11.86 -11.43 11.77
CA GLU A 231 -13.02 -11.26 12.63
C GLU A 231 -12.99 -12.23 13.81
#